data_cfc6a644dad0f4e6c74d8a5d4a057adf
#
_entry.id   cfc6a644dad0f4e6c74d8a5d4a057adf
#
_cell.length_a   1.000
_cell.length_b   1.000
_cell.length_c   1.000
_cell.angle_alpha   90.00
_cell.angle_beta   90.00
_cell.angle_gamma   90.00
#
_symmetry.space_group_name_H-M   'P 1'
#
loop_
_entity.id
_entity.type
_entity.pdbx_description
1 polymer ?
#
loop_
_entity_poly.entity_id
_entity_poly.type
_entity_poly.pdbx_seq_one_letter_code
_entity_poly.pdbx_strand_id
1 'polypeptide(L)'
;MDDLMLYIVRGIPGSGKSQIAEILAPDHHYEANDYFYNAKTGEFKYNPYELDKAHKKCFKNVENAMMRGVPKVAVANTFVKKWEYEPYVECATKLGYSVFIIICKGSFISPHDIPDSKIRNMMQNFEY
;
A
#
# COMPACT_ATOMS: atom_id res chain seq x y z
N MET A 1 -22.84 13.11 -7.66
CA MET A 1 -21.96 12.83 -6.53
C MET A 1 -20.99 11.73 -6.90
N ASP A 2 -19.71 11.96 -6.67
CA ASP A 2 -18.71 10.93 -6.92
C ASP A 2 -18.74 9.89 -5.80
N ASP A 3 -18.67 8.62 -6.17
CA ASP A 3 -18.51 7.56 -5.18
C ASP A 3 -17.12 7.63 -4.57
N LEU A 4 -17.05 7.48 -3.25
CA LEU A 4 -15.78 7.49 -2.51
C LEU A 4 -15.31 6.05 -2.35
N MET A 5 -14.13 5.75 -2.88
CA MET A 5 -13.59 4.40 -2.90
C MET A 5 -12.15 4.36 -2.38
N LEU A 6 -11.89 3.44 -1.46
CA LEU A 6 -10.53 3.10 -1.03
C LEU A 6 -10.22 1.69 -1.51
N TYR A 7 -9.15 1.57 -2.29
CA TYR A 7 -8.63 0.29 -2.74
C TYR A 7 -7.43 -0.10 -1.88
N ILE A 8 -7.56 -1.21 -1.16
CA ILE A 8 -6.46 -1.78 -0.38
C ILE A 8 -5.86 -2.91 -1.21
N VAL A 9 -4.66 -2.68 -1.74
CA VAL A 9 -3.99 -3.60 -2.65
C VAL A 9 -2.91 -4.34 -1.88
N ARG A 10 -3.10 -5.64 -1.72
CA ARG A 10 -2.24 -6.52 -0.92
C ARG A 10 -1.45 -7.45 -1.82
N GLY A 11 -0.24 -7.78 -1.43
CA GLY A 11 0.55 -8.77 -2.16
C GLY A 11 1.99 -8.79 -1.69
N ILE A 12 2.64 -9.93 -1.90
CA ILE A 12 4.07 -10.08 -1.62
C ILE A 12 4.86 -9.19 -2.57
N PRO A 13 6.15 -8.89 -2.26
CA PRO A 13 6.98 -8.13 -3.18
C PRO A 13 7.02 -8.79 -4.56
N GLY A 14 6.92 -7.99 -5.62
CA GLY A 14 6.92 -8.49 -6.99
C GLY A 14 5.59 -9.03 -7.49
N SER A 15 4.50 -8.86 -6.76
CA SER A 15 3.17 -9.36 -7.16
C SER A 15 2.41 -8.43 -8.10
N GLY A 16 2.95 -7.25 -8.41
CA GLY A 16 2.30 -6.29 -9.30
C GLY A 16 1.35 -5.31 -8.60
N LYS A 17 1.40 -5.21 -7.29
CA LYS A 17 0.47 -4.37 -6.53
C LYS A 17 0.61 -2.88 -6.82
N SER A 18 1.83 -2.38 -7.02
CA SER A 18 2.05 -0.97 -7.33
C SER A 18 1.40 -0.56 -8.64
N GLN A 19 1.51 -1.40 -9.66
CA GLN A 19 0.91 -1.16 -10.96
C GLN A 19 -0.62 -1.17 -10.88
N ILE A 20 -1.18 -2.09 -10.10
CA ILE A 20 -2.63 -2.16 -9.90
C ILE A 20 -3.13 -0.91 -9.17
N ALA A 21 -2.44 -0.48 -8.12
CA ALA A 21 -2.80 0.74 -7.38
C ALA A 21 -2.77 1.97 -8.29
N GLU A 22 -1.77 2.08 -9.14
CA GLU A 22 -1.66 3.17 -10.10
C GLU A 22 -2.80 3.18 -11.11
N ILE A 23 -3.20 2.00 -11.60
CA ILE A 23 -4.33 1.88 -12.52
C ILE A 23 -5.64 2.28 -11.85
N LEU A 24 -5.85 1.84 -10.61
CA LEU A 24 -7.10 2.11 -9.88
C LEU A 24 -7.22 3.56 -9.43
N ALA A 25 -6.14 4.18 -9.02
CA ALA A 25 -6.11 5.55 -8.53
C ALA A 25 -4.85 6.26 -9.00
N PRO A 26 -4.81 6.71 -10.27
CA PRO A 26 -3.58 7.25 -10.86
C PRO A 26 -2.97 8.43 -10.11
N ASP A 27 -3.81 9.29 -9.54
CA ASP A 27 -3.35 10.51 -8.88
C ASP A 27 -3.19 10.37 -7.36
N HIS A 28 -3.73 9.30 -6.78
CA HIS A 28 -3.77 9.14 -5.32
C HIS A 28 -3.54 7.69 -4.92
N HIS A 29 -2.37 7.16 -5.25
CA HIS A 29 -1.92 5.85 -4.81
C HIS A 29 -0.70 6.00 -3.92
N TYR A 30 -0.68 5.27 -2.82
CA TYR A 30 0.31 5.43 -1.75
C TYR A 30 0.86 4.08 -1.32
N GLU A 31 2.16 4.07 -0.96
CA GLU A 31 2.86 2.89 -0.46
C GLU A 31 3.81 3.30 0.66
N ALA A 32 4.05 2.40 1.60
CA ALA A 32 5.04 2.66 2.66
C ALA A 32 6.44 2.91 2.07
N ASN A 33 6.80 2.20 1.01
CA ASN A 33 8.11 2.35 0.37
C ASN A 33 8.34 3.73 -0.24
N ASP A 34 7.29 4.51 -0.49
CA ASP A 34 7.44 5.89 -0.98
C ASP A 34 8.30 6.73 -0.03
N TYR A 35 8.26 6.42 1.26
CA TYR A 35 9.05 7.11 2.29
C TYR A 35 10.55 7.04 2.02
N PHE A 36 11.02 5.97 1.39
CA PHE A 36 12.43 5.71 1.16
C PHE A 36 12.98 6.31 -0.15
N TYR A 37 12.12 6.93 -0.95
CA TYR A 37 12.55 7.63 -2.15
C TYR A 37 12.95 9.06 -1.83
N ASN A 38 14.10 9.48 -2.36
CA ASN A 38 14.50 10.88 -2.28
C ASN A 38 13.72 11.68 -3.31
N ALA A 39 13.00 12.72 -2.86
CA ALA A 39 12.15 13.53 -3.73
C ALA A 39 12.94 14.30 -4.79
N LYS A 40 14.22 14.60 -4.54
CA LYS A 40 15.07 15.36 -5.46
C LYS A 40 15.81 14.49 -6.46
N THR A 41 16.31 13.33 -6.02
CA THR A 41 17.16 12.47 -6.84
C THR A 41 16.45 11.23 -7.37
N GLY A 42 15.31 10.86 -6.79
CA GLY A 42 14.62 9.62 -7.11
C GLY A 42 15.29 8.37 -6.56
N GLU A 43 16.36 8.53 -5.78
CA GLU A 43 17.11 7.41 -5.23
C GLU A 43 16.31 6.71 -4.14
N PHE A 44 16.29 5.37 -4.18
CA PHE A 44 15.65 4.53 -3.18
C PHE A 44 16.68 4.06 -2.16
N LYS A 45 16.48 4.38 -0.88
CA LYS A 45 17.34 3.96 0.22
C LYS A 45 16.52 3.31 1.32
N TYR A 46 16.32 2.01 1.22
CA TYR A 46 15.59 1.25 2.23
C TYR A 46 16.34 1.24 3.56
N ASN A 47 15.63 1.57 4.64
CA ASN A 47 16.17 1.50 5.99
C ASN A 47 15.15 0.79 6.89
N PRO A 48 15.41 -0.48 7.29
CA PRO A 48 14.45 -1.24 8.09
C PRO A 48 14.18 -0.63 9.47
N TYR A 49 15.10 0.17 10.00
CA TYR A 49 14.88 0.85 11.28
C TYR A 49 13.86 1.98 11.20
N GLU A 50 13.52 2.42 9.99
CA GLU A 50 12.52 3.46 9.77
C GLU A 50 11.23 2.93 9.16
N LEU A 51 11.05 1.61 9.13
CA LEU A 51 9.87 1.00 8.52
C LEU A 51 8.57 1.44 9.21
N ASP A 52 8.57 1.56 10.53
CA ASP A 52 7.40 2.05 11.26
C ASP A 52 7.03 3.47 10.86
N LYS A 53 8.03 4.32 10.67
CA LYS A 53 7.82 5.71 10.21
C LYS A 53 7.26 5.72 8.80
N ALA A 54 7.74 4.83 7.94
CA ALA A 54 7.26 4.70 6.58
C ALA A 54 5.77 4.32 6.54
N HIS A 55 5.36 3.36 7.37
CA HIS A 55 3.96 2.95 7.46
C HIS A 55 3.08 4.04 8.05
N LYS A 56 3.54 4.76 9.05
CA LYS A 56 2.80 5.89 9.63
C LYS A 56 2.60 7.00 8.62
N LYS A 57 3.63 7.31 7.84
CA LYS A 57 3.55 8.33 6.79
C LYS A 57 2.58 7.92 5.71
N CYS A 58 2.62 6.66 5.29
CA CYS A 58 1.69 6.12 4.31
C CYS A 58 0.24 6.25 4.79
N PHE A 59 -0.04 5.84 6.02
CA PHE A 59 -1.38 5.98 6.60
C PHE A 59 -1.85 7.43 6.63
N LYS A 60 -0.97 8.35 7.06
CA LYS A 60 -1.28 9.78 7.09
C LYS A 60 -1.63 10.32 5.70
N ASN A 61 -0.89 9.92 4.69
CA ASN A 61 -1.13 10.36 3.31
C ASN A 61 -2.49 9.87 2.80
N VAL A 62 -2.83 8.62 3.09
CA VAL A 62 -4.12 8.04 2.71
C VAL A 62 -5.26 8.74 3.47
N GLU A 63 -5.09 8.90 4.78
CA GLU A 63 -6.07 9.60 5.62
C GLU A 63 -6.33 11.01 5.10
N ASN A 64 -5.27 11.76 4.81
CA ASN A 64 -5.40 13.13 4.31
C ASN A 64 -6.13 13.18 2.96
N ALA A 65 -5.86 12.23 2.07
CA ALA A 65 -6.55 12.16 0.79
C ALA A 65 -8.05 11.90 0.99
N MET A 66 -8.40 10.99 1.88
CA MET A 66 -9.81 10.69 2.18
C MET A 66 -10.50 11.85 2.90
N MET A 67 -9.79 12.53 3.80
CA MET A 67 -10.35 13.71 4.48
C MET A 67 -10.67 14.84 3.52
N ARG A 68 -9.91 14.94 2.44
CA ARG A 68 -10.16 15.92 1.36
C ARG A 68 -11.25 15.49 0.39
N GLY A 69 -11.80 14.29 0.57
CA GLY A 69 -12.87 13.79 -0.29
C GLY A 69 -12.40 13.32 -1.66
N VAL A 70 -11.14 12.92 -1.79
CA VAL A 70 -10.64 12.38 -3.06
C VAL A 70 -11.43 11.12 -3.43
N PRO A 71 -12.06 11.06 -4.63
CA PRO A 71 -12.97 9.97 -4.95
C PRO A 71 -12.33 8.58 -5.00
N LYS A 72 -11.13 8.47 -5.55
CA LYS A 72 -10.44 7.19 -5.68
C LYS A 72 -9.07 7.28 -5.03
N VAL A 73 -8.87 6.49 -3.98
CA VAL A 73 -7.60 6.42 -3.24
C VAL A 73 -7.18 4.95 -3.19
N ALA A 74 -5.91 4.68 -3.42
CA ALA A 74 -5.36 3.33 -3.32
C ALA A 74 -4.17 3.32 -2.37
N VAL A 75 -4.06 2.25 -1.58
CA VAL A 75 -2.88 1.98 -0.76
C VAL A 75 -2.39 0.57 -1.08
N ALA A 76 -1.11 0.47 -1.41
CA ALA A 76 -0.48 -0.79 -1.78
C ALA A 76 0.68 -1.10 -0.83
N ASN A 77 0.55 -2.17 -0.08
CA ASN A 77 1.60 -2.68 0.80
C ASN A 77 1.47 -4.20 0.84
N THR A 78 2.45 -4.87 1.43
CA THR A 78 2.38 -6.33 1.52
C THR A 78 1.14 -6.78 2.29
N PHE A 79 0.84 -6.11 3.40
CA PHE A 79 -0.34 -6.40 4.22
C PHE A 79 -0.52 -7.92 4.44
N VAL A 80 0.54 -8.55 4.95
CA VAL A 80 0.56 -10.01 5.16
C VAL A 80 -0.54 -10.43 6.12
N LYS A 81 -0.72 -9.67 7.19
CA LYS A 81 -1.75 -9.92 8.21
C LYS A 81 -2.88 -8.91 8.10
N LYS A 82 -4.09 -9.36 8.42
CA LYS A 82 -5.28 -8.50 8.32
C LYS A 82 -5.23 -7.30 9.25
N TRP A 83 -4.61 -7.43 10.43
CA TRP A 83 -4.50 -6.30 11.36
C TRP A 83 -3.71 -5.13 10.76
N GLU A 84 -2.85 -5.40 9.79
CA GLU A 84 -2.01 -4.35 9.19
C GLU A 84 -2.82 -3.36 8.36
N TYR A 85 -3.95 -3.75 7.79
CA TYR A 85 -4.79 -2.84 7.01
C TYR A 85 -6.08 -2.43 7.73
N GLU A 86 -6.41 -3.02 8.87
CA GLU A 86 -7.62 -2.64 9.62
C GLU A 86 -7.74 -1.14 9.91
N PRO A 87 -6.67 -0.42 10.30
CA PRO A 87 -6.77 1.03 10.51
C PRO A 87 -7.26 1.79 9.27
N TYR A 88 -6.87 1.33 8.09
CA TYR A 88 -7.34 1.92 6.83
C TYR A 88 -8.83 1.70 6.64
N VAL A 89 -9.31 0.49 6.93
CA VAL A 89 -10.74 0.15 6.83
C VAL A 89 -11.55 1.01 7.80
N GLU A 90 -11.11 1.12 9.04
CA GLU A 90 -11.79 1.91 10.06
C GLU A 90 -11.87 3.38 9.66
N CYS A 91 -10.77 3.94 9.21
CA CYS A 91 -10.70 5.34 8.78
C CYS A 91 -11.61 5.59 7.58
N ALA A 92 -11.55 4.72 6.58
CA ALA A 92 -12.37 4.83 5.38
C ALA A 92 -13.85 4.75 5.71
N THR A 93 -14.24 3.82 6.57
CA THR A 93 -15.63 3.65 6.98
C THR A 93 -16.16 4.90 7.67
N LYS A 94 -15.38 5.50 8.57
CA LYS A 94 -15.75 6.73 9.26
C LYS A 94 -15.95 7.90 8.30
N LEU A 95 -15.19 7.93 7.21
CA LEU A 95 -15.24 9.02 6.23
C LEU A 95 -16.19 8.75 5.07
N GLY A 96 -16.96 7.67 5.14
CA GLY A 96 -17.97 7.36 4.12
C GLY A 96 -17.42 6.70 2.86
N TYR A 97 -16.22 6.15 2.91
CA TYR A 97 -15.62 5.44 1.78
C TYR A 97 -16.05 3.98 1.75
N SER A 98 -16.31 3.48 0.54
CA SER A 98 -16.42 2.05 0.30
C SER A 98 -15.03 1.45 0.19
N VAL A 99 -14.80 0.30 0.81
CA VAL A 99 -13.49 -0.34 0.84
C VAL A 99 -13.47 -1.57 -0.05
N PHE A 100 -12.46 -1.67 -0.91
CA PHE A 100 -12.23 -2.82 -1.78
C PHE A 100 -10.85 -3.39 -1.47
N ILE A 101 -10.81 -4.67 -1.13
CA ILE A 101 -9.55 -5.36 -0.82
C ILE A 101 -9.18 -6.24 -2.01
N ILE A 102 -8.00 -6.00 -2.57
CA ILE A 102 -7.50 -6.68 -3.77
C ILE A 102 -6.21 -7.41 -3.41
N ILE A 103 -6.16 -8.70 -3.70
CA ILE A 103 -4.97 -9.50 -3.46
C ILE A 103 -4.29 -9.77 -4.79
N CYS A 104 -3.05 -9.29 -4.93
CA CYS A 104 -2.25 -9.51 -6.13
C CYS A 104 -1.41 -10.79 -5.97
N LYS A 105 -1.53 -11.70 -6.91
CA LYS A 105 -0.82 -12.98 -6.91
C LYS A 105 0.16 -13.12 -8.07
N GLY A 106 0.51 -12.02 -8.74
CA GLY A 106 1.46 -12.02 -9.83
C GLY A 106 2.87 -12.41 -9.36
N SER A 107 3.70 -12.82 -10.32
CA SER A 107 5.08 -13.22 -10.05
C SER A 107 6.00 -12.43 -10.96
N PHE A 108 6.47 -11.30 -10.48
CA PHE A 108 7.37 -10.41 -11.20
C PHE A 108 8.67 -10.25 -10.41
N ILE A 109 9.72 -9.76 -11.08
CA ILE A 109 10.98 -9.45 -10.41
C ILE A 109 10.75 -8.25 -9.50
N SER A 110 11.10 -8.39 -8.21
CA SER A 110 10.96 -7.28 -7.26
C SER A 110 12.01 -6.20 -7.57
N PRO A 111 11.59 -4.93 -7.73
CA PRO A 111 12.53 -3.83 -7.98
C PRO A 111 13.42 -3.48 -6.79
N HIS A 112 13.16 -4.06 -5.61
CA HIS A 112 13.85 -3.72 -4.37
C HIS A 112 14.80 -4.81 -3.88
N ASP A 113 15.12 -5.80 -4.72
CA ASP A 113 16.08 -6.89 -4.41
C ASP A 113 15.83 -7.58 -3.06
N ILE A 114 14.58 -7.91 -2.79
CA ILE A 114 14.22 -8.58 -1.54
C ILE A 114 14.65 -10.05 -1.61
N PRO A 115 15.33 -10.58 -0.57
CA PRO A 115 15.75 -11.99 -0.58
C PRO A 115 14.58 -12.95 -0.74
N ASP A 116 14.79 -14.02 -1.52
CA ASP A 116 13.77 -15.04 -1.77
C ASP A 116 13.26 -15.69 -0.48
N SER A 117 14.14 -15.87 0.51
CA SER A 117 13.75 -16.43 1.79
C SER A 117 12.71 -15.57 2.51
N LYS A 118 12.86 -14.25 2.42
CA LYS A 118 11.90 -13.30 3.01
C LYS A 118 10.57 -13.35 2.28
N ILE A 119 10.60 -13.43 0.97
CA ILE A 119 9.38 -13.54 0.15
C ILE A 119 8.63 -14.83 0.48
N ARG A 120 9.34 -15.96 0.56
CA ARG A 120 8.72 -17.25 0.93
C ARG A 120 8.09 -17.20 2.30
N ASN A 121 8.76 -16.56 3.27
CA ASN A 121 8.22 -16.39 4.62
C ASN A 121 6.90 -15.59 4.58
N MET A 122 6.86 -14.51 3.82
CA MET A 122 5.65 -13.71 3.65
C MET A 122 4.52 -14.53 3.02
N MET A 123 4.82 -15.35 2.01
CA MET A 123 3.83 -16.21 1.37
C MET A 123 3.21 -17.20 2.35
N GLN A 124 4.03 -17.82 3.21
CA GLN A 124 3.58 -18.79 4.21
C GLN A 124 2.70 -18.15 5.28
N ASN A 125 2.95 -16.89 5.61
CA ASN A 125 2.25 -16.19 6.68
C ASN A 125 1.10 -15.32 6.20
N PHE A 126 0.86 -15.27 4.90
CA PHE A 126 -0.15 -14.39 4.31
C PHE A 126 -1.57 -14.82 4.70
N GLU A 127 -2.32 -13.90 5.30
CA GLU A 127 -3.72 -14.10 5.65
C GLU A 127 -4.63 -13.64 4.52
N TYR A 128 -5.25 -14.58 3.88
CA TYR A 128 -6.19 -14.28 2.77
C TYR A 128 -7.56 -13.81 3.24
#